data_248269e80abed8e141d85026da145da0
#
_entry.id   248269e80abed8e141d85026da145da0
#
_cell.length_a   1.000
_cell.length_b   1.000
_cell.length_c   1.000
_cell.angle_alpha   90.00
_cell.angle_beta   90.00
_cell.angle_gamma   90.00
#
_symmetry.space_group_name_H-M   'P 1'
#
loop_
_entity.id
_entity.type
_entity.pdbx_description
1 polymer ?
#
loop_
_entity_poly.entity_id
_entity_poly.type
_entity_poly.pdbx_seq_one_letter_code
_entity_poly.pdbx_strand_id
1 'polypeptide(L)'
;MTDIRRGFADIAEGQVRYRTACEGDPPLVMFHMSPSSSQHLEPLIARLGNSRSVVAPDTLGNGHSCRPQPADPTLEHFAEAHLRALDALGIDRFDAYGAHTGVKIGLELAITHPDRVRKLILDAVSVRSSAAADELLAGIQTVEVDDDGTHLMKAWHNVRDSYLFFPW
;
A
#
# COMPACT_ATOMS: atom_id res chain seq x y z
N MET A 1 19.73 -4.35 -15.87
CA MET A 1 18.76 -4.74 -14.83
C MET A 1 18.56 -3.49 -13.98
N THR A 2 17.32 -3.05 -13.75
CA THR A 2 17.03 -1.86 -12.95
C THR A 2 17.51 -2.07 -11.52
N ASP A 3 18.29 -1.15 -10.99
CA ASP A 3 18.73 -1.16 -9.59
C ASP A 3 17.57 -0.65 -8.70
N ILE A 4 16.97 -1.56 -7.92
CA ILE A 4 15.91 -1.21 -6.96
C ILE A 4 16.57 -0.93 -5.62
N ARG A 5 16.58 0.34 -5.23
CA ARG A 5 17.08 0.79 -3.94
C ARG A 5 15.99 0.79 -2.89
N ARG A 6 16.39 0.75 -1.63
CA ARG A 6 15.52 0.72 -0.46
C ARG A 6 15.93 1.81 0.50
N GLY A 7 14.95 2.48 1.09
CA GLY A 7 15.19 3.54 2.06
C GLY A 7 14.06 3.66 3.07
N PHE A 8 14.21 4.60 3.97
CA PHE A 8 13.21 4.97 4.96
C PHE A 8 12.99 6.47 4.90
N ALA A 9 11.74 6.88 4.95
CA ALA A 9 11.32 8.27 5.11
C ALA A 9 10.85 8.46 6.56
N ASP A 10 11.34 9.50 7.22
CA ASP A 10 10.96 9.83 8.59
C ASP A 10 9.66 10.64 8.59
N ILE A 11 8.68 10.20 9.34
CA ILE A 11 7.42 10.90 9.58
C ILE A 11 7.14 10.97 11.08
N ALA A 12 6.09 11.66 11.49
CA ALA A 12 5.78 11.86 12.91
C ALA A 12 5.55 10.55 13.67
N GLU A 13 4.99 9.54 13.01
CA GLU A 13 4.69 8.22 13.59
C GLU A 13 5.92 7.29 13.65
N GLY A 14 6.99 7.61 12.92
CA GLY A 14 8.20 6.79 12.82
C GLY A 14 8.73 6.72 11.39
N GLN A 15 9.15 5.54 10.95
CA GLN A 15 9.76 5.37 9.63
C GLN A 15 8.82 4.64 8.66
N VAL A 16 8.68 5.19 7.47
CA VAL A 16 8.02 4.56 6.31
C VAL A 16 9.10 4.01 5.39
N ARG A 17 9.13 2.70 5.24
CA ARG A 17 10.02 2.07 4.28
C ARG A 17 9.52 2.29 2.86
N TYR A 18 10.44 2.49 1.92
CA TYR A 18 10.11 2.56 0.50
C TYR A 18 11.12 1.82 -0.38
N ARG A 19 10.68 1.48 -1.58
CA ARG A 19 11.51 1.09 -2.71
C ARG A 19 11.50 2.18 -3.76
N THR A 20 12.65 2.35 -4.42
CA THR A 20 12.75 3.31 -5.52
C THR A 20 13.63 2.76 -6.63
N ALA A 21 13.35 3.17 -7.84
CA ALA A 21 14.16 2.89 -9.01
C ALA A 21 14.17 4.09 -9.93
N CYS A 22 15.36 4.38 -10.51
CA CYS A 22 15.63 5.55 -11.35
C CYS A 22 15.38 6.88 -10.61
N GLU A 23 15.87 7.95 -11.21
CA GLU A 23 15.62 9.31 -10.76
C GLU A 23 14.88 10.06 -11.87
N GLY A 24 14.08 11.03 -11.50
CA GLY A 24 13.31 11.84 -12.43
C GLY A 24 12.03 12.36 -11.82
N ASP A 25 11.53 13.43 -12.40
CA ASP A 25 10.35 14.15 -11.93
C ASP A 25 9.35 14.32 -13.09
N PRO A 26 8.08 14.07 -12.86
CA PRO A 26 7.45 13.52 -11.64
C PRO A 26 7.60 11.99 -11.55
N PRO A 27 7.82 11.46 -10.35
CA PRO A 27 7.87 10.03 -10.15
C PRO A 27 6.48 9.38 -10.26
N LEU A 28 6.45 8.06 -10.51
CA LEU A 28 5.30 7.23 -10.28
C LEU A 28 5.34 6.70 -8.85
N VAL A 29 4.40 7.14 -8.02
CA VAL A 29 4.21 6.59 -6.67
C VAL A 29 3.27 5.39 -6.75
N MET A 30 3.67 4.26 -6.16
CA MET A 30 2.94 3.01 -6.25
C MET A 30 2.49 2.53 -4.88
N PHE A 31 1.17 2.46 -4.66
CA PHE A 31 0.54 1.98 -3.43
C PHE A 31 0.16 0.51 -3.57
N HIS A 32 0.73 -0.33 -2.71
CA HIS A 32 0.54 -1.78 -2.74
C HIS A 32 -0.81 -2.22 -2.14
N MET A 33 -1.18 -3.47 -2.40
CA MET A 33 -2.34 -4.13 -1.80
C MET A 33 -2.07 -4.53 -0.34
N SER A 34 -3.09 -4.68 0.48
CA SER A 34 -3.03 -5.33 1.80
C SER A 34 -3.66 -6.73 1.74
N PRO A 35 -3.12 -7.71 2.49
CA PRO A 35 -1.91 -7.67 3.30
C PRO A 35 -0.65 -7.93 2.44
N SER A 36 0.16 -6.92 2.21
CA SER A 36 1.38 -7.02 1.41
C SER A 36 2.34 -5.87 1.72
N SER A 37 3.33 -5.63 0.86
CA SER A 37 4.26 -4.49 0.93
C SER A 37 4.71 -4.10 -0.47
N SER A 38 5.49 -3.04 -0.59
CA SER A 38 6.11 -2.63 -1.85
C SER A 38 6.97 -3.74 -2.49
N GLN A 39 7.30 -4.80 -1.76
CA GLN A 39 8.01 -5.96 -2.30
C GLN A 39 7.19 -6.69 -3.39
N HIS A 40 5.88 -6.72 -3.23
CA HIS A 40 5.00 -7.31 -4.25
C HIS A 40 5.08 -6.57 -5.60
N LEU A 41 5.41 -5.29 -5.56
CA LEU A 41 5.53 -4.44 -6.75
C LEU A 41 6.92 -4.50 -7.41
N GLU A 42 7.92 -5.21 -6.84
CA GLU A 42 9.28 -5.28 -7.39
C GLU A 42 9.32 -5.67 -8.89
N PRO A 43 8.55 -6.65 -9.38
CA PRO A 43 8.57 -6.97 -10.81
C PRO A 43 8.10 -5.81 -11.70
N LEU A 44 7.11 -5.04 -11.24
CA LEU A 44 6.62 -3.88 -11.96
C LEU A 44 7.59 -2.70 -11.84
N ILE A 45 8.16 -2.46 -10.66
CA ILE A 45 9.21 -1.45 -10.43
C ILE A 45 10.42 -1.72 -11.35
N ALA A 46 10.86 -2.99 -11.44
CA ALA A 46 11.99 -3.37 -12.29
C ALA A 46 11.75 -3.06 -13.77
N ARG A 47 10.51 -3.19 -14.24
CA ARG A 47 10.13 -2.88 -15.63
C ARG A 47 10.05 -1.38 -15.87
N LEU A 48 9.34 -0.66 -15.02
CA LEU A 48 9.08 0.77 -15.17
C LEU A 48 10.30 1.62 -14.88
N GLY A 49 11.13 1.22 -13.90
CA GLY A 49 12.34 1.91 -13.49
C GLY A 49 13.44 1.97 -14.56
N ASN A 50 13.26 1.31 -15.71
CA ASN A 50 14.15 1.50 -16.88
C ASN A 50 13.84 2.80 -17.64
N SER A 51 12.67 3.39 -17.48
CA SER A 51 12.20 4.51 -18.29
C SER A 51 11.63 5.67 -17.49
N ARG A 52 11.37 5.49 -16.19
CA ARG A 52 10.83 6.53 -15.32
C ARG A 52 11.19 6.31 -13.85
N SER A 53 11.18 7.39 -13.09
CA SER A 53 11.30 7.33 -11.65
C SER A 53 10.09 6.65 -11.02
N VAL A 54 10.35 5.74 -10.09
CA VAL A 54 9.32 4.99 -9.34
C VAL A 54 9.64 5.06 -7.86
N VAL A 55 8.62 5.29 -7.04
CA VAL A 55 8.70 5.22 -5.57
C VAL A 55 7.53 4.41 -5.06
N ALA A 56 7.79 3.40 -4.25
CA ALA A 56 6.78 2.51 -3.70
C ALA A 56 6.92 2.42 -2.17
N PRO A 57 6.19 3.23 -1.40
CA PRO A 57 6.21 3.18 0.06
C PRO A 57 5.43 1.97 0.57
N ASP A 58 5.88 1.40 1.70
CA ASP A 58 5.10 0.44 2.48
C ASP A 58 4.07 1.20 3.33
N THR A 59 2.81 0.83 3.25
CA THR A 59 1.75 1.39 4.10
C THR A 59 2.04 1.12 5.57
N LEU A 60 1.70 2.03 6.48
CA LEU A 60 1.88 1.85 7.91
C LEU A 60 1.33 0.50 8.38
N GLY A 61 2.09 -0.19 9.23
CA GLY A 61 1.77 -1.53 9.72
C GLY A 61 2.06 -2.66 8.72
N ASN A 62 2.52 -2.35 7.51
CA ASN A 62 2.89 -3.33 6.49
C ASN A 62 4.40 -3.28 6.20
N GLY A 63 4.92 -4.41 5.73
CA GLY A 63 6.32 -4.52 5.37
C GLY A 63 7.26 -4.18 6.53
N HIS A 64 8.06 -3.14 6.36
CA HIS A 64 8.96 -2.63 7.40
C HIS A 64 8.64 -1.19 7.83
N SER A 65 7.47 -0.68 7.47
CA SER A 65 6.99 0.60 7.99
C SER A 65 6.53 0.49 9.44
N CYS A 66 6.63 1.59 10.18
CA CYS A 66 6.13 1.67 11.55
C CYS A 66 4.64 1.35 11.65
N ARG A 67 4.18 1.02 12.84
CA ARG A 67 2.75 0.79 13.08
C ARG A 67 1.99 2.12 13.03
N PRO A 68 0.73 2.10 12.55
CA PRO A 68 -0.09 3.31 12.57
C PRO A 68 -0.39 3.74 14.02
N GLN A 69 -0.51 5.04 14.19
CA GLN A 69 -1.00 5.67 15.41
C GLN A 69 -2.04 6.71 15.01
N PRO A 70 -3.31 6.53 15.36
CA PRO A 70 -3.88 5.57 16.34
C PRO A 70 -3.88 4.11 15.84
N ALA A 71 -4.15 3.19 16.76
CA ALA A 71 -4.16 1.74 16.45
C ALA A 71 -5.32 1.32 15.52
N ASP A 72 -6.36 2.15 15.42
CA ASP A 72 -7.49 1.99 14.49
C ASP A 72 -7.49 3.16 13.48
N PRO A 73 -6.61 3.11 12.47
CA PRO A 73 -6.45 4.20 11.52
C PRO A 73 -7.56 4.19 10.45
N THR A 74 -7.96 5.40 10.06
CA THR A 74 -8.87 5.58 8.91
C THR A 74 -8.10 5.53 7.58
N LEU A 75 -8.84 5.52 6.48
CA LEU A 75 -8.25 5.62 5.14
C LEU A 75 -7.50 6.93 4.96
N GLU A 76 -8.07 8.04 5.42
CA GLU A 76 -7.46 9.36 5.39
C GLU A 76 -6.13 9.37 6.15
N HIS A 77 -6.07 8.70 7.31
CA HIS A 77 -4.82 8.60 8.06
C HIS A 77 -3.71 7.91 7.27
N PHE A 78 -4.02 6.81 6.57
CA PHE A 78 -3.04 6.13 5.71
C PHE A 78 -2.62 7.01 4.52
N ALA A 79 -3.56 7.70 3.88
CA ALA A 79 -3.27 8.62 2.78
C ALA A 79 -2.34 9.75 3.23
N GLU A 80 -2.66 10.38 4.34
CA GLU A 80 -1.85 11.47 4.93
C GLU A 80 -0.46 10.99 5.38
N ALA A 81 -0.34 9.77 5.91
CA ALA A 81 0.96 9.20 6.25
C ALA A 81 1.84 8.98 5.02
N HIS A 82 1.25 8.51 3.92
CA HIS A 82 1.96 8.42 2.65
C HIS A 82 2.37 9.80 2.13
N LEU A 83 1.50 10.79 2.23
CA LEU A 83 1.81 12.15 1.78
C LEU A 83 2.99 12.73 2.59
N ARG A 84 2.98 12.60 3.92
CA ARG A 84 4.13 13.00 4.77
C ARG A 84 5.43 12.28 4.40
N ALA A 85 5.36 10.99 4.06
CA ALA A 85 6.53 10.25 3.61
C ALA A 85 7.05 10.79 2.27
N LEU A 86 6.17 11.15 1.33
CA LEU A 86 6.54 11.77 0.06
C LEU A 86 7.15 13.16 0.27
N ASP A 87 6.59 13.95 1.19
CA ASP A 87 7.15 15.26 1.57
C ASP A 87 8.57 15.13 2.14
N ALA A 88 8.79 14.14 3.01
CA ALA A 88 10.13 13.84 3.55
C ALA A 88 11.14 13.42 2.46
N LEU A 89 10.65 12.90 1.34
CA LEU A 89 11.46 12.56 0.17
C LEU A 89 11.58 13.70 -0.85
N GLY A 90 10.99 14.88 -0.57
CA GLY A 90 10.98 16.03 -1.48
C GLY A 90 10.12 15.84 -2.72
N ILE A 91 9.14 14.93 -2.69
CA ILE A 91 8.24 14.65 -3.80
C ILE A 91 7.00 15.50 -3.64
N ASP A 92 6.91 16.59 -4.40
CA ASP A 92 5.78 17.51 -4.36
C ASP A 92 4.63 17.06 -5.25
N ARG A 93 4.90 16.65 -6.49
CA ARG A 93 3.89 16.20 -7.47
C ARG A 93 4.27 14.85 -8.04
N PHE A 94 3.26 14.00 -8.24
CA PHE A 94 3.50 12.63 -8.69
C PHE A 94 2.34 12.10 -9.55
N ASP A 95 2.64 11.07 -10.35
CA ASP A 95 1.62 10.17 -10.88
C ASP A 95 1.42 9.04 -9.86
N ALA A 96 0.19 8.58 -9.67
CA ALA A 96 -0.14 7.54 -8.71
C ALA A 96 -0.57 6.25 -9.40
N TYR A 97 -0.17 5.11 -8.84
CA TYR A 97 -0.69 3.78 -9.14
C TYR A 97 -1.14 3.15 -7.83
N GLY A 98 -2.33 2.59 -7.79
CA GLY A 98 -2.84 1.85 -6.65
C GLY A 98 -3.34 0.47 -7.04
N ALA A 99 -2.96 -0.57 -6.26
CA ALA A 99 -3.45 -1.92 -6.41
C ALA A 99 -4.35 -2.30 -5.23
N HIS A 100 -5.58 -2.77 -5.49
CA HIS A 100 -6.56 -3.17 -4.48
C HIS A 100 -6.77 -2.10 -3.37
N THR A 101 -6.26 -2.33 -2.15
CA THR A 101 -6.29 -1.33 -1.05
C THR A 101 -5.52 -0.07 -1.40
N GLY A 102 -4.43 -0.18 -2.15
CA GLY A 102 -3.68 0.96 -2.67
C GLY A 102 -4.49 1.85 -3.62
N VAL A 103 -5.52 1.30 -4.28
CA VAL A 103 -6.50 2.08 -5.05
C VAL A 103 -7.19 3.12 -4.17
N LYS A 104 -7.64 2.71 -2.98
CA LYS A 104 -8.35 3.59 -2.06
C LYS A 104 -7.45 4.72 -1.56
N ILE A 105 -6.19 4.40 -1.22
CA ILE A 105 -5.19 5.39 -0.81
C ILE A 105 -4.91 6.39 -1.95
N GLY A 106 -4.66 5.90 -3.16
CA GLY A 106 -4.40 6.76 -4.31
C GLY A 106 -5.60 7.64 -4.68
N LEU A 107 -6.82 7.10 -4.56
CA LEU A 107 -8.06 7.84 -4.80
C LEU A 107 -8.28 8.91 -3.73
N GLU A 108 -8.08 8.58 -2.46
CA GLU A 108 -8.17 9.53 -1.35
C GLU A 108 -7.23 10.72 -1.55
N LEU A 109 -5.96 10.44 -1.89
CA LEU A 109 -4.98 11.49 -2.20
C LEU A 109 -5.39 12.33 -3.42
N ALA A 110 -5.96 11.72 -4.45
CA ALA A 110 -6.40 12.46 -5.64
C ALA A 110 -7.60 13.37 -5.36
N ILE A 111 -8.45 13.02 -4.40
CA ILE A 111 -9.61 13.80 -3.98
C ILE A 111 -9.20 14.93 -3.04
N THR A 112 -8.38 14.61 -2.03
CA THR A 112 -8.04 15.57 -0.97
C THR A 112 -6.87 16.48 -1.36
N HIS A 113 -5.96 16.01 -2.24
CA HIS A 113 -4.77 16.73 -2.71
C HIS A 113 -4.64 16.71 -4.25
N PRO A 114 -5.63 17.26 -4.98
CA PRO A 114 -5.66 17.20 -6.45
C PRO A 114 -4.51 17.95 -7.13
N ASP A 115 -3.86 18.86 -6.45
CA ASP A 115 -2.66 19.57 -6.89
C ASP A 115 -1.40 18.72 -6.81
N ARG A 116 -1.39 17.67 -5.98
CA ARG A 116 -0.27 16.74 -5.79
C ARG A 116 -0.34 15.56 -6.77
N VAL A 117 -1.53 15.02 -7.03
CA VAL A 117 -1.76 13.85 -7.88
C VAL A 117 -2.08 14.28 -9.31
N ARG A 118 -1.15 14.06 -10.24
CA ARG A 118 -1.30 14.45 -11.65
C ARG A 118 -2.15 13.47 -12.46
N LYS A 119 -1.89 12.19 -12.29
CA LYS A 119 -2.57 11.06 -12.94
C LYS A 119 -2.73 9.93 -11.95
N LEU A 120 -3.81 9.17 -12.09
CA LEU A 120 -4.11 8.05 -11.21
C LEU A 120 -4.44 6.82 -12.04
N ILE A 121 -3.74 5.71 -11.77
CA ILE A 121 -4.03 4.38 -12.31
C ILE A 121 -4.62 3.55 -11.17
N LEU A 122 -5.80 3.00 -11.42
CA LEU A 122 -6.55 2.18 -10.46
C LEU A 122 -6.55 0.73 -10.95
N ASP A 123 -5.84 -0.13 -10.25
CA ASP A 123 -5.73 -1.56 -10.55
C ASP A 123 -6.54 -2.39 -9.56
N ALA A 124 -7.47 -3.21 -10.07
CA ALA A 124 -8.40 -4.01 -9.29
C ALA A 124 -9.31 -3.16 -8.35
N VAL A 125 -10.04 -2.22 -8.95
CA VAL A 125 -11.00 -1.38 -8.25
C VAL A 125 -12.15 -2.23 -7.71
N SER A 126 -12.42 -2.10 -6.40
CA SER A 126 -13.59 -2.70 -5.76
C SER A 126 -14.47 -1.61 -5.17
N VAL A 127 -15.64 -1.42 -5.77
CA VAL A 127 -16.67 -0.52 -5.26
C VAL A 127 -17.77 -1.38 -4.64
N ARG A 128 -18.07 -1.13 -3.36
CA ARG A 128 -19.13 -1.84 -2.62
C ARG A 128 -20.09 -0.84 -2.01
N SER A 129 -21.36 -1.20 -1.92
CA SER A 129 -22.30 -0.47 -1.05
C SER A 129 -21.92 -0.68 0.41
N SER A 130 -22.36 0.21 1.31
CA SER A 130 -22.13 0.04 2.76
C SER A 130 -22.68 -1.30 3.25
N ALA A 131 -23.88 -1.70 2.82
CA ALA A 131 -24.47 -2.99 3.20
C ALA A 131 -23.59 -4.19 2.78
N ALA A 132 -23.01 -4.17 1.56
CA ALA A 132 -22.10 -5.22 1.11
C ALA A 132 -20.74 -5.18 1.84
N ALA A 133 -20.31 -4.01 2.30
CA ALA A 133 -19.12 -3.88 3.12
C ALA A 133 -19.37 -4.44 4.54
N ASP A 134 -20.51 -4.13 5.14
CA ASP A 134 -20.92 -4.65 6.46
C ASP A 134 -21.05 -6.18 6.45
N GLU A 135 -21.64 -6.75 5.40
CA GLU A 135 -21.73 -8.19 5.22
C GLU A 135 -20.36 -8.86 5.11
N LEU A 136 -19.45 -8.24 4.33
CA LEU A 136 -18.07 -8.71 4.22
C LEU A 136 -17.34 -8.66 5.56
N LEU A 137 -17.47 -7.56 6.30
CA LEU A 137 -16.85 -7.40 7.62
C LEU A 137 -17.38 -8.42 8.63
N ALA A 138 -18.68 -8.68 8.62
CA ALA A 138 -19.29 -9.70 9.46
C ALA A 138 -18.78 -11.13 9.15
N GLY A 139 -18.39 -11.39 7.92
CA GLY A 139 -17.80 -12.66 7.50
C GLY A 139 -16.32 -12.84 7.81
N ILE A 140 -15.60 -11.75 8.15
CA ILE A 140 -14.17 -11.82 8.48
C ILE A 140 -14.01 -12.44 9.88
N GLN A 141 -13.39 -13.61 9.92
CA GLN A 141 -12.98 -14.23 11.17
C GLN A 141 -11.65 -13.64 11.63
N THR A 142 -11.64 -13.04 12.81
CA THR A 142 -10.40 -12.64 13.46
C THR A 142 -9.62 -13.88 13.89
N VAL A 143 -8.35 -13.94 13.53
CA VAL A 143 -7.46 -15.00 14.00
C VAL A 143 -6.79 -14.50 15.27
N GLU A 144 -7.22 -15.03 16.41
CA GLU A 144 -6.58 -14.70 17.69
C GLU A 144 -5.16 -15.25 17.72
N VAL A 145 -4.24 -14.43 18.22
CA VAL A 145 -2.83 -14.82 18.40
C VAL A 145 -2.73 -15.72 19.62
N ASP A 146 -2.10 -16.87 19.47
CA ASP A 146 -1.85 -17.84 20.53
C ASP A 146 -0.36 -18.19 20.64
N ASP A 147 0.06 -18.66 21.81
CA ASP A 147 1.47 -19.00 22.08
C ASP A 147 1.89 -20.31 21.40
N ASP A 148 0.95 -21.15 21.01
CA ASP A 148 1.21 -22.42 20.31
C ASP A 148 1.45 -22.23 18.81
N GLY A 149 1.23 -21.02 18.28
CA GLY A 149 1.44 -20.70 16.87
C GLY A 149 0.34 -21.22 15.93
N THR A 150 -0.80 -21.70 16.45
CA THR A 150 -1.90 -22.21 15.61
C THR A 150 -2.52 -21.11 14.74
N HIS A 151 -2.46 -19.85 15.19
CA HIS A 151 -2.86 -18.69 14.40
C HIS A 151 -2.07 -18.55 13.09
N LEU A 152 -0.78 -18.92 13.08
CA LEU A 152 0.05 -18.89 11.86
C LEU A 152 -0.44 -19.90 10.83
N MET A 153 -0.84 -21.09 11.28
CA MET A 153 -1.39 -22.12 10.40
C MET A 153 -2.76 -21.71 9.85
N LYS A 154 -3.61 -21.10 10.66
CA LYS A 154 -4.91 -20.57 10.22
C LYS A 154 -4.71 -19.46 9.17
N ALA A 155 -3.82 -18.50 9.42
CA ALA A 155 -3.50 -17.45 8.48
C ALA A 155 -2.94 -18.01 7.17
N TRP A 156 -2.03 -19.00 7.24
CA TRP A 156 -1.49 -19.65 6.06
C TRP A 156 -2.56 -20.38 5.26
N HIS A 157 -3.47 -21.11 5.90
CA HIS A 157 -4.59 -21.78 5.22
C HIS A 157 -5.49 -20.78 4.50
N ASN A 158 -5.86 -19.68 5.15
CA ASN A 158 -6.69 -18.63 4.54
C ASN A 158 -6.03 -18.04 3.29
N VAL A 159 -4.73 -17.72 3.36
CA VAL A 159 -3.99 -17.19 2.20
C VAL A 159 -3.88 -18.24 1.11
N ARG A 160 -3.48 -19.47 1.43
CA ARG A 160 -3.38 -20.57 0.47
C ARG A 160 -4.72 -20.80 -0.25
N ASP A 161 -5.80 -20.87 0.51
CA ASP A 161 -7.11 -21.17 -0.05
C ASP A 161 -7.62 -20.06 -0.97
N SER A 162 -7.31 -18.81 -0.66
CA SER A 162 -7.60 -17.68 -1.55
C SER A 162 -6.85 -17.75 -2.88
N TYR A 163 -5.65 -18.35 -2.92
CA TYR A 163 -4.91 -18.57 -4.16
C TYR A 163 -5.37 -19.79 -4.96
N LEU A 164 -5.79 -20.86 -4.28
CA LEU A 164 -6.10 -22.13 -4.92
C LEU A 164 -7.57 -22.23 -5.37
N PHE A 165 -8.48 -21.59 -4.66
CA PHE A 165 -9.92 -21.77 -4.80
C PHE A 165 -10.68 -20.49 -5.16
N PHE A 166 -9.97 -19.40 -5.46
CA PHE A 166 -10.62 -18.17 -5.91
C PHE A 166 -11.10 -18.30 -7.37
N PRO A 167 -12.25 -17.73 -7.74
CA PRO A 167 -13.30 -17.17 -6.89
C PRO A 167 -14.22 -18.27 -6.34
N TRP A 168 -14.53 -18.19 -5.05
CA TRP A 168 -15.48 -19.06 -4.39
C TRP A 168 -16.68 -18.31 -3.85
#